data_54ad590e5ddbac68ce638b48cffe879b
#
_entry.id   54ad590e5ddbac68ce638b48cffe879b
#
_cell.length_a   1.000
_cell.length_b   1.000
_cell.length_c   1.000
_cell.angle_alpha   90.00
_cell.angle_beta   90.00
_cell.angle_gamma   90.00
#
_symmetry.space_group_name_H-M   'P 1'
#
loop_
_entity.id
_entity.type
_entity.pdbx_description
1 polymer ?
#
loop_
_entity_poly.entity_id
_entity_poly.type
_entity_poly.pdbx_seq_one_letter_code
_entity_poly.pdbx_strand_id
1 'polypeptide(L)'
;MAKRFIDTKIWDKAWFRKLTPKNKLIWIYLLTRCDHAGIWDADWEAAEFFIGEWVSYDELPLEITTKMKHIKGEYQYFIPSFVEFQYGELRENSKPHMSVIKRLTEKNLLKGMERVTIT
;
A
#
# COMPACT_ATOMS: atom_id res chain seq x y z
N MET A 1 -11.57 10.04 11.36
CA MET A 1 -11.04 8.66 11.42
C MET A 1 -11.09 8.03 10.05
N ALA A 2 -9.95 7.58 9.57
CA ALA A 2 -9.89 6.91 8.27
C ALA A 2 -10.30 5.44 8.40
N LYS A 3 -11.05 4.97 7.44
CA LYS A 3 -11.46 3.57 7.34
C LYS A 3 -10.94 3.00 6.03
N ARG A 4 -10.63 1.71 6.03
CA ARG A 4 -10.13 1.00 4.85
C ARG A 4 -11.03 -0.18 4.54
N PHE A 5 -11.22 -0.45 3.25
CA PHE A 5 -11.82 -1.70 2.82
C PHE A 5 -10.77 -2.81 2.90
N ILE A 6 -11.19 -4.00 3.27
CA ILE A 6 -10.33 -5.19 3.27
C ILE A 6 -10.95 -6.21 2.34
N ASP A 7 -10.14 -6.77 1.44
CA ASP A 7 -10.57 -7.83 0.54
C ASP A 7 -10.84 -9.10 1.37
N THR A 8 -12.09 -9.48 1.49
CA THR A 8 -12.47 -10.68 2.26
C THR A 8 -11.91 -11.96 1.65
N LYS A 9 -11.51 -11.91 0.38
CA LYS A 9 -10.93 -13.07 -0.32
C LYS A 9 -9.40 -13.13 -0.19
N ILE A 10 -8.80 -12.24 0.59
CA ILE A 10 -7.34 -12.23 0.75
C ILE A 10 -6.84 -13.57 1.27
N TRP A 11 -7.59 -14.22 2.13
CA TRP A 11 -7.23 -15.51 2.71
C TRP A 11 -7.10 -16.63 1.67
N ASP A 12 -7.80 -16.48 0.54
CA ASP A 12 -7.78 -17.47 -0.54
C ASP A 12 -6.65 -17.25 -1.54
N LYS A 13 -5.97 -16.10 -1.47
CA LYS A 13 -4.89 -15.78 -2.40
C LYS A 13 -3.63 -16.58 -2.06
N ALA A 14 -3.09 -17.26 -3.07
CA ALA A 14 -1.94 -18.14 -2.87
C ALA A 14 -0.74 -17.44 -2.25
N TRP A 15 -0.45 -16.21 -2.71
CA TRP A 15 0.70 -15.47 -2.19
C TRP A 15 0.54 -15.13 -0.70
N PHE A 16 -0.69 -14.81 -0.27
CA PHE A 16 -0.94 -14.46 1.13
C PHE A 16 -0.93 -15.71 2.02
N ARG A 17 -1.47 -16.80 1.52
CA ARG A 17 -1.49 -18.07 2.26
C ARG A 17 -0.09 -18.57 2.60
N LYS A 18 0.89 -18.29 1.74
CA LYS A 18 2.29 -18.68 1.96
C LYS A 18 2.99 -17.91 3.06
N LEU A 19 2.45 -16.75 3.43
CA LEU A 19 3.08 -15.91 4.43
C LEU A 19 3.00 -16.53 5.82
N THR A 20 4.03 -16.25 6.64
CA THR A 20 3.96 -16.55 8.07
C THR A 20 2.89 -15.67 8.72
N PRO A 21 2.39 -16.05 9.92
CA PRO A 21 1.47 -15.18 10.65
C PRO A 21 2.02 -13.75 10.84
N LYS A 22 3.31 -13.63 11.16
CA LYS A 22 3.96 -12.32 11.28
C LYS A 22 3.87 -11.52 9.99
N ASN A 23 4.19 -12.15 8.85
CA ASN A 23 4.18 -11.45 7.57
C ASN A 23 2.77 -11.13 7.09
N LYS A 24 1.79 -11.96 7.41
CA LYS A 24 0.38 -11.63 7.18
C LYS A 24 -0.01 -10.37 7.95
N LEU A 25 0.40 -10.28 9.21
CA LEU A 25 0.12 -9.12 10.04
C LEU A 25 0.83 -7.88 9.50
N ILE A 26 2.07 -8.02 9.03
CA ILE A 26 2.82 -6.91 8.43
C ILE A 26 2.07 -6.36 7.21
N TRP A 27 1.56 -7.24 6.34
CA TRP A 27 0.81 -6.78 5.16
C TRP A 27 -0.42 -5.99 5.56
N ILE A 28 -1.21 -6.49 6.50
CA ILE A 28 -2.39 -5.77 7.01
C ILE A 28 -1.97 -4.44 7.65
N TYR A 29 -0.88 -4.44 8.40
CA TYR A 29 -0.34 -3.22 9.00
C TYR A 29 -0.06 -2.16 7.93
N LEU A 30 0.65 -2.53 6.85
CA LEU A 30 0.98 -1.61 5.76
C LEU A 30 -0.29 -1.03 5.11
N LEU A 31 -1.30 -1.86 4.88
CA LEU A 31 -2.56 -1.41 4.27
C LEU A 31 -3.32 -0.43 5.16
N THR A 32 -3.16 -0.53 6.48
CA THR A 32 -3.83 0.37 7.41
C THR A 32 -3.02 1.61 7.75
N ARG A 33 -1.70 1.57 7.58
CA ARG A 33 -0.82 2.68 7.95
C ARG A 33 -0.40 3.57 6.79
N CYS A 34 -0.52 3.09 5.54
CA CYS A 34 -0.25 3.96 4.39
C CYS A 34 -1.29 5.08 4.32
N ASP A 35 -0.98 6.13 3.58
CA ASP A 35 -1.93 7.23 3.42
C ASP A 35 -3.03 6.89 2.40
N HIS A 36 -3.89 7.86 2.11
CA HIS A 36 -5.01 7.68 1.18
C HIS A 36 -4.59 7.31 -0.24
N ALA A 37 -3.35 7.55 -0.60
CA ALA A 37 -2.81 7.23 -1.94
C ALA A 37 -1.92 5.97 -1.93
N GLY A 38 -1.89 5.25 -0.82
CA GLY A 38 -1.07 4.03 -0.71
C GLY A 38 0.40 4.29 -0.45
N ILE A 39 0.75 5.48 0.04
CA ILE A 39 2.13 5.82 0.37
C ILE A 39 2.35 5.63 1.86
N TRP A 40 3.33 4.81 2.20
CA TRP A 40 3.69 4.54 3.58
C TRP A 40 5.02 5.19 3.92
N ASP A 41 5.02 6.04 4.97
CA ASP A 41 6.25 6.57 5.55
C ASP A 41 6.91 5.41 6.29
N ALA A 42 8.14 5.06 5.89
CA ALA A 42 8.80 3.85 6.36
C ALA A 42 9.36 4.01 7.77
N ASP A 43 8.49 4.06 8.74
CA ASP A 43 8.85 4.06 10.15
C ASP A 43 8.92 2.62 10.65
N TRP A 44 10.10 2.02 10.50
CA TRP A 44 10.32 0.63 10.87
C TRP A 44 10.27 0.41 12.39
N GLU A 45 10.66 1.41 13.18
CA GLU A 45 10.56 1.32 14.64
C GLU A 45 9.12 1.24 15.11
N ALA A 46 8.25 2.06 14.52
CA ALA A 46 6.83 2.00 14.83
C ALA A 46 6.23 0.67 14.40
N ALA A 47 6.64 0.16 13.23
CA ALA A 47 6.17 -1.15 12.75
C ALA A 47 6.52 -2.25 13.75
N GLU A 48 7.76 -2.27 14.24
CA GLU A 48 8.17 -3.24 15.25
C GLU A 48 7.36 -3.12 16.53
N PHE A 49 7.14 -1.89 16.98
CA PHE A 49 6.38 -1.65 18.21
C PHE A 49 4.94 -2.18 18.10
N PHE A 50 4.27 -1.85 17.01
CA PHE A 50 2.86 -2.24 16.86
C PHE A 50 2.69 -3.72 16.50
N ILE A 51 3.60 -4.29 15.75
CA ILE A 51 3.58 -5.73 15.41
C ILE A 51 4.03 -6.58 16.59
N GLY A 52 4.96 -6.06 17.40
CA GLY A 52 5.48 -6.75 18.57
C GLY A 52 6.66 -7.65 18.29
N GLU A 53 7.25 -7.59 17.09
CA GLU A 53 8.41 -8.36 16.71
C GLU A 53 9.30 -7.54 15.79
N TRP A 54 10.53 -7.97 15.60
CA TRP A 54 11.48 -7.33 14.70
C TRP A 54 10.93 -7.28 13.28
N VAL A 55 10.98 -6.10 12.67
CA VAL A 55 10.53 -5.88 11.29
C VAL A 55 11.59 -5.09 10.54
N SER A 56 12.07 -5.62 9.41
CA SER A 56 12.97 -4.91 8.52
C SER A 56 12.67 -5.28 7.08
N TYR A 57 12.99 -4.37 6.15
CA TYR A 57 12.78 -4.63 4.73
C TYR A 57 13.48 -5.91 4.28
N ASP A 58 14.72 -6.12 4.74
CA ASP A 58 15.53 -7.26 4.32
C ASP A 58 14.95 -8.61 4.73
N GLU A 59 14.10 -8.62 5.76
CA GLU A 59 13.46 -9.85 6.21
C GLU A 59 12.10 -10.10 5.56
N LEU A 60 11.57 -9.13 4.83
CA LEU A 60 10.27 -9.30 4.18
C LEU A 60 10.40 -10.25 2.99
N PRO A 61 9.39 -11.14 2.81
CA PRO A 61 9.40 -12.05 1.67
C PRO A 61 9.12 -11.31 0.36
N LEU A 62 9.50 -11.91 -0.76
CA LEU A 62 9.26 -11.33 -2.08
C LEU A 62 7.77 -11.09 -2.35
N GLU A 63 6.91 -11.91 -1.80
CA GLU A 63 5.46 -11.74 -1.91
C GLU A 63 4.99 -10.38 -1.42
N ILE A 64 5.71 -9.78 -0.48
CA ILE A 64 5.40 -8.45 0.02
C ILE A 64 6.23 -7.38 -0.69
N THR A 65 7.55 -7.57 -0.78
CA THR A 65 8.43 -6.53 -1.34
C THR A 65 8.15 -6.23 -2.80
N THR A 66 7.68 -7.20 -3.57
CA THR A 66 7.28 -6.95 -4.96
C THR A 66 6.05 -6.05 -5.08
N LYS A 67 5.30 -5.89 -4.00
CA LYS A 67 4.11 -5.03 -3.94
C LYS A 67 4.39 -3.66 -3.33
N MET A 68 5.63 -3.41 -2.93
CA MET A 68 6.07 -2.16 -2.33
C MET A 68 7.10 -1.52 -3.25
N LYS A 69 6.81 -0.33 -3.74
CA LYS A 69 7.76 0.39 -4.61
C LYS A 69 8.43 1.49 -3.80
N HIS A 70 9.74 1.41 -3.66
CA HIS A 70 10.49 2.47 -2.99
C HIS A 70 10.40 3.77 -3.80
N ILE A 71 10.06 4.86 -3.13
CA ILE A 71 10.01 6.18 -3.76
C ILE A 71 11.41 6.77 -3.72
N LYS A 72 11.96 7.00 -4.91
CA LYS A 72 13.34 7.47 -5.07
C LYS A 72 13.60 8.75 -4.25
N GLY A 73 14.66 8.71 -3.46
CA GLY A 73 15.08 9.85 -2.66
C GLY A 73 14.31 10.08 -1.37
N GLU A 74 13.36 9.21 -1.03
CA GLU A 74 12.53 9.36 0.16
C GLU A 74 12.45 8.06 0.97
N TYR A 75 12.16 8.19 2.26
CA TYR A 75 11.92 7.04 3.14
C TYR A 75 10.45 6.66 3.07
N GLN A 76 9.99 6.37 1.86
CA GLN A 76 8.59 6.06 1.58
C GLN A 76 8.47 4.91 0.60
N TYR A 77 7.37 4.17 0.72
CA TYR A 77 7.03 3.10 -0.21
C TYR A 77 5.61 3.32 -0.72
N PHE A 78 5.41 3.00 -1.99
CA PHE A 78 4.11 3.05 -2.64
C PHE A 78 3.57 1.63 -2.80
N ILE A 79 2.29 1.45 -2.47
CA ILE A 79 1.60 0.16 -2.58
C ILE A 79 0.49 0.30 -3.62
N PRO A 80 0.77 0.00 -4.91
CA PRO A 80 -0.23 0.19 -5.98
C PRO A 80 -1.52 -0.59 -5.75
N SER A 81 -1.43 -1.81 -5.24
CA SER A 81 -2.60 -2.64 -4.99
C SER A 81 -3.56 -2.01 -3.98
N PHE A 82 -3.07 -1.18 -3.06
CA PHE A 82 -3.93 -0.43 -2.15
C PHE A 82 -4.88 0.48 -2.93
N VAL A 83 -4.33 1.26 -3.86
CA VAL A 83 -5.11 2.20 -4.67
C VAL A 83 -6.14 1.43 -5.51
N GLU A 84 -5.71 0.37 -6.17
CA GLU A 84 -6.58 -0.43 -7.02
C GLU A 84 -7.75 -1.02 -6.24
N PHE A 85 -7.50 -1.51 -5.04
CA PHE A 85 -8.56 -2.12 -4.23
C PHE A 85 -9.49 -1.07 -3.63
N GLN A 86 -8.95 0.02 -3.07
CA GLN A 86 -9.75 1.03 -2.37
C GLN A 86 -10.60 1.87 -3.32
N TYR A 87 -10.09 2.18 -4.50
CA TYR A 87 -10.71 3.13 -5.42
C TYR A 87 -11.11 2.53 -6.77
N GLY A 88 -10.54 1.39 -7.16
CA GLY A 88 -10.69 0.89 -8.51
C GLY A 88 -10.00 1.80 -9.51
N GLU A 89 -10.68 2.13 -10.61
CA GLU A 89 -10.16 3.11 -11.57
C GLU A 89 -10.28 4.51 -10.99
N LEU A 90 -9.18 5.26 -11.05
CA LEU A 90 -9.18 6.65 -10.58
C LEU A 90 -9.88 7.54 -11.61
N ARG A 91 -10.75 8.43 -11.14
CA ARG A 91 -11.55 9.30 -11.98
C ARG A 91 -11.37 10.75 -11.59
N GLU A 92 -11.12 11.61 -12.57
CA GLU A 92 -10.93 13.03 -12.32
C GLU A 92 -12.21 13.76 -11.90
N ASN A 93 -13.37 13.18 -12.12
CA ASN A 93 -14.65 13.76 -11.72
C ASN A 93 -15.04 13.44 -10.27
N SER A 94 -14.19 12.75 -9.53
CA SER A 94 -14.43 12.40 -8.13
C SER A 94 -13.44 13.15 -7.24
N LYS A 95 -13.93 13.89 -6.24
CA LYS A 95 -13.05 14.62 -5.32
C LYS A 95 -12.09 13.70 -4.55
N PRO A 96 -12.54 12.57 -3.98
CA PRO A 96 -11.60 11.65 -3.33
C PRO A 96 -10.55 11.12 -4.28
N HIS A 97 -10.93 10.78 -5.53
CA HIS A 97 -9.98 10.30 -6.53
C HIS A 97 -9.00 11.40 -6.95
N MET A 98 -9.47 12.64 -7.07
CA MET A 98 -8.59 13.75 -7.41
C MET A 98 -7.49 13.95 -6.37
N SER A 99 -7.82 13.78 -5.10
CA SER A 99 -6.83 13.87 -4.02
C SER A 99 -5.75 12.81 -4.18
N VAL A 100 -6.14 11.57 -4.53
CA VAL A 100 -5.19 10.49 -4.80
C VAL A 100 -4.34 10.80 -6.02
N ILE A 101 -4.96 11.23 -7.13
CA ILE A 101 -4.26 11.57 -8.37
C ILE A 101 -3.23 12.65 -8.12
N LYS A 102 -3.61 13.69 -7.39
CA LYS A 102 -2.71 14.80 -7.07
C LYS A 102 -1.49 14.29 -6.29
N ARG A 103 -1.73 13.48 -5.26
CA ARG A 103 -0.64 12.93 -4.43
C ARG A 103 0.31 12.07 -5.26
N LEU A 104 -0.23 11.20 -6.12
CA LEU A 104 0.58 10.34 -6.97
C LEU A 104 1.34 11.13 -8.02
N THR A 105 0.74 12.18 -8.55
CA THR A 105 1.41 13.08 -9.52
C THR A 105 2.60 13.79 -8.87
N GLU A 106 2.41 14.30 -7.65
CA GLU A 106 3.49 14.96 -6.90
C GLU A 106 4.69 14.03 -6.65
N LYS A 107 4.44 12.73 -6.53
CA LYS A 107 5.48 11.74 -6.28
C LYS A 107 5.96 11.03 -7.55
N ASN A 108 5.50 11.45 -8.72
CA ASN A 108 5.84 10.84 -10.01
C ASN A 108 5.47 9.34 -10.09
N LEU A 109 4.38 8.96 -9.46
CA LEU A 109 3.93 7.57 -9.39
C LEU A 109 2.78 7.26 -10.34
N LEU A 110 2.12 8.28 -10.88
CA LEU A 110 0.91 8.09 -11.69
C LEU A 110 1.17 7.33 -12.99
N LYS A 111 2.37 7.47 -13.58
CA LYS A 111 2.72 6.78 -14.83
C LYS A 111 2.65 5.25 -14.74
N GLY A 112 2.84 4.71 -13.54
CA GLY A 112 2.74 3.27 -13.31
C GLY A 112 1.31 2.80 -13.08
N MET A 113 0.34 3.72 -13.05
CA MET A 113 -1.06 3.42 -12.79
C MET A 113 -1.83 3.52 -14.09
N GLU A 114 -2.14 2.39 -14.72
CA GLU A 114 -2.84 2.35 -16.00
C GLU A 114 -4.35 2.60 -15.90
N ARG A 115 -4.84 3.00 -14.72
CA ARG A 115 -6.26 3.05 -14.43
C ARG A 115 -6.75 4.43 -14.01
N VAL A 116 -6.37 5.44 -14.77
CA VAL A 116 -6.93 6.78 -14.59
C VAL A 116 -7.89 7.06 -15.75
N THR A 117 -9.14 7.31 -15.40
CA THR A 117 -10.18 7.65 -16.38
C THR A 117 -10.42 9.15 -16.36
N ILE A 118 -10.27 9.78 -17.51
CA ILE A 118 -10.56 11.20 -17.70
C ILE A 118 -12.01 11.32 -18.14
N THR A 119 -12.81 12.00 -17.34
CA THR A 119 -14.21 12.25 -17.65
C THR A 119 -14.59 13.71 -17.51
#